data_65899e5959c3dfc05f89370aba4102ac
#
_entry.id   65899e5959c3dfc05f89370aba4102ac
#
_cell.length_a   1.000
_cell.length_b   1.000
_cell.length_c   1.000
_cell.angle_alpha   90.00
_cell.angle_beta   90.00
_cell.angle_gamma   90.00
#
_symmetry.space_group_name_H-M   'P 1'
#
loop_
_entity.id
_entity.type
_entity.pdbx_description
1 polymer ?
#
loop_
_entity_poly.entity_id
_entity_poly.type
_entity_poly.pdbx_seq_one_letter_code
_entity_poly.pdbx_strand_id
1 'polypeptide(L)'
;MIARLFGRVADKHPNRLIVDVSGVGYDVQVPLSTFYVSADVGAEMALRIHTHVREDQLALYGFATDLELTMFEKLIAVSGIGPKLALSVLSGIETRDLAGAILRNDIARLTAIPGVGKKTAERMCVELRDRLPKTIDAVPASPADSLRDDLISALTNLGYHRQAIDKSLDKLLASATATSRFEDVLRAALKDLSRT
;
A
#
# COMPACT_ATOMS: atom_id res chain seq x y z
N MET A 1 16.87 -17.32 -4.18
CA MET A 1 16.07 -16.20 -3.68
C MET A 1 14.67 -16.70 -3.35
N ILE A 2 14.14 -16.38 -2.17
CA ILE A 2 12.79 -16.76 -1.74
C ILE A 2 11.88 -15.56 -1.98
N ALA A 3 10.82 -15.74 -2.79
CA ALA A 3 9.89 -14.66 -3.16
C ALA A 3 8.51 -14.79 -2.50
N ARG A 4 8.14 -16.00 -2.07
CA ARG A 4 6.88 -16.30 -1.40
C ARG A 4 7.05 -17.47 -0.47
N LEU A 5 6.39 -17.42 0.68
CA LEU A 5 6.18 -18.57 1.55
C LEU A 5 4.69 -18.83 1.69
N PHE A 6 4.32 -20.10 1.66
CA PHE A 6 3.01 -20.59 2.04
C PHE A 6 3.20 -21.77 2.98
N GLY A 7 2.64 -21.67 4.17
CA GLY A 7 2.80 -22.69 5.19
C GLY A 7 2.02 -22.36 6.44
N ARG A 8 2.30 -23.11 7.50
CA ARG A 8 1.65 -22.98 8.81
C ARG A 8 2.45 -22.04 9.71
N VAL A 9 1.79 -21.13 10.40
CA VAL A 9 2.43 -20.30 11.42
C VAL A 9 2.82 -21.18 12.60
N ALA A 10 4.11 -21.42 12.78
CA ALA A 10 4.64 -22.22 13.89
C ALA A 10 4.83 -21.37 15.15
N ASP A 11 5.21 -20.09 14.99
CA ASP A 11 5.40 -19.15 16.09
C ASP A 11 5.09 -17.71 15.64
N LYS A 12 4.59 -16.88 16.56
CA LYS A 12 4.13 -15.52 16.27
C LYS A 12 4.53 -14.56 17.37
N HIS A 13 5.47 -13.66 17.06
CA HIS A 13 5.90 -12.57 17.92
C HIS A 13 5.78 -11.22 17.20
N PRO A 14 5.69 -10.10 17.92
CA PRO A 14 5.76 -8.79 17.30
C PRO A 14 7.00 -8.67 16.39
N ASN A 15 6.78 -8.26 15.15
CA ASN A 15 7.81 -8.13 14.10
C ASN A 15 8.51 -9.43 13.64
N ARG A 16 8.02 -10.62 14.04
CA ARG A 16 8.63 -11.89 13.67
C ARG A 16 7.59 -13.00 13.58
N LEU A 17 7.65 -13.79 12.52
CA LEU A 17 6.85 -15.00 12.34
C LEU A 17 7.79 -16.17 12.00
N ILE A 18 7.52 -17.35 12.53
CA ILE A 18 8.12 -18.60 12.04
C ILE A 18 7.05 -19.31 11.22
N VAL A 19 7.34 -19.52 9.94
CA VAL A 19 6.44 -20.22 9.01
C VAL A 19 7.02 -21.60 8.71
N ASP A 20 6.31 -22.64 9.11
CA ASP A 20 6.64 -24.02 8.79
C ASP A 20 6.16 -24.34 7.38
N VAL A 21 7.09 -24.71 6.52
CA VAL A 21 6.82 -25.23 5.18
C VAL A 21 7.37 -26.64 5.08
N SER A 22 6.50 -27.62 5.26
CA SER A 22 6.83 -29.05 5.18
C SER A 22 7.97 -29.48 6.13
N GLY A 23 7.95 -28.99 7.37
CA GLY A 23 8.95 -29.30 8.39
C GLY A 23 10.19 -28.42 8.42
N VAL A 24 10.26 -27.41 7.54
CA VAL A 24 11.30 -26.37 7.56
C VAL A 24 10.71 -25.08 8.11
N GLY A 25 11.20 -24.62 9.27
CA GLY A 25 10.80 -23.34 9.87
C GLY A 25 11.56 -22.15 9.29
N TYR A 26 10.88 -21.27 8.59
CA TYR A 26 11.44 -20.03 8.07
C TYR A 26 11.23 -18.89 9.06
N ASP A 27 12.32 -18.28 9.50
CA ASP A 27 12.30 -17.09 10.36
C ASP A 27 12.12 -15.83 9.52
N VAL A 28 10.94 -15.19 9.63
CA VAL A 28 10.54 -14.07 8.78
C VAL A 28 10.30 -12.84 9.62
N GLN A 29 11.03 -11.76 9.36
CA GLN A 29 10.77 -10.45 9.95
C GLN A 29 9.61 -9.78 9.21
N VAL A 30 8.64 -9.24 9.97
CA VAL A 30 7.42 -8.63 9.40
C VAL A 30 7.16 -7.27 10.02
N PRO A 31 6.56 -6.30 9.30
CA PRO A 31 6.05 -5.08 9.92
C PRO A 31 4.85 -5.38 10.81
N LEU A 32 4.52 -4.47 11.73
CA LEU A 32 3.35 -4.62 12.61
C LEU A 32 2.04 -4.72 11.83
N SER A 33 1.91 -4.04 10.69
CA SER A 33 0.75 -4.16 9.80
C SER A 33 0.50 -5.61 9.37
N THR A 34 1.54 -6.28 8.86
CA THR A 34 1.50 -7.71 8.51
C THR A 34 1.28 -8.60 9.75
N PHE A 35 1.90 -8.28 10.89
CA PHE A 35 1.72 -9.05 12.13
C PHE A 35 0.26 -9.06 12.60
N TYR A 36 -0.45 -7.93 12.56
CA TYR A 36 -1.84 -7.84 12.99
C TYR A 36 -2.81 -8.61 12.09
N VAL A 37 -2.54 -8.69 10.80
CA VAL A 37 -3.38 -9.43 9.84
C VAL A 37 -2.91 -10.88 9.62
N SER A 38 -1.78 -11.28 10.24
CA SER A 38 -1.27 -12.64 10.11
C SER A 38 -2.17 -13.65 10.83
N ALA A 39 -2.22 -14.86 10.28
CA ALA A 39 -2.96 -15.97 10.87
C ALA A 39 -2.45 -16.30 12.29
N ASP A 40 -3.29 -16.97 13.07
CA ASP A 40 -2.92 -17.47 14.38
C ASP A 40 -1.97 -18.66 14.28
N VAL A 41 -1.26 -18.96 15.38
CA VAL A 41 -0.37 -20.11 15.47
C VAL A 41 -1.14 -21.40 15.16
N GLY A 42 -0.61 -22.20 14.27
CA GLY A 42 -1.23 -23.43 13.77
C GLY A 42 -2.05 -23.26 12.48
N ALA A 43 -2.43 -22.03 12.10
CA ALA A 43 -3.17 -21.78 10.87
C ALA A 43 -2.22 -21.53 9.66
N GLU A 44 -2.75 -21.72 8.46
CA GLU A 44 -1.99 -21.50 7.23
C GLU A 44 -2.05 -20.04 6.80
N MET A 45 -0.94 -19.55 6.24
CA MET A 45 -0.87 -18.24 5.63
C MET A 45 0.11 -18.18 4.46
N ALA A 46 -0.04 -17.17 3.64
CA ALA A 46 0.90 -16.83 2.58
C ALA A 46 1.55 -15.47 2.88
N LEU A 47 2.86 -15.37 2.65
CA LEU A 47 3.63 -14.13 2.74
C LEU A 47 4.35 -13.86 1.43
N ARG A 48 4.41 -12.60 1.04
CA ARG A 48 5.36 -12.07 0.04
C ARG A 48 6.70 -11.88 0.73
N ILE A 49 7.79 -12.33 0.12
CA ILE A 49 9.10 -12.33 0.76
C ILE A 49 10.10 -11.50 -0.02
N HIS A 50 10.78 -10.63 0.69
CA HIS A 50 12.05 -10.05 0.26
C HIS A 50 13.20 -10.82 0.91
N THR A 51 14.06 -11.43 0.09
CA THR A 51 15.27 -12.10 0.57
C THR A 51 16.43 -11.11 0.58
N HIS A 52 16.92 -10.77 1.76
CA HIS A 52 18.08 -9.90 1.93
C HIS A 52 19.32 -10.73 2.22
N VAL A 53 20.30 -10.68 1.32
CA VAL A 53 21.55 -11.43 1.42
C VAL A 53 22.70 -10.46 1.63
N ARG A 54 23.53 -10.71 2.63
CA ARG A 54 24.82 -10.08 2.86
C ARG A 54 25.88 -11.18 3.00
N GLU A 55 27.14 -10.80 3.08
CA GLU A 55 28.24 -11.76 3.25
C GLU A 55 28.09 -12.64 4.50
N ASP A 56 27.54 -12.08 5.58
CA ASP A 56 27.42 -12.69 6.90
C ASP A 56 25.97 -13.06 7.29
N GLN A 57 24.97 -12.72 6.46
CA GLN A 57 23.58 -12.86 6.84
C GLN A 57 22.65 -13.13 5.65
N LEU A 58 21.75 -14.10 5.84
CA LEU A 58 20.55 -14.25 5.03
C LEU A 58 19.34 -13.95 5.90
N ALA A 59 18.56 -12.91 5.54
CA ALA A 59 17.37 -12.51 6.28
C ALA A 59 16.14 -12.49 5.35
N LEU A 60 15.00 -12.92 5.88
CA LEU A 60 13.73 -12.89 5.16
C LEU A 60 12.83 -11.80 5.78
N TYR A 61 12.27 -10.97 4.90
CA TYR A 61 11.30 -9.95 5.25
C TYR A 61 9.97 -10.29 4.58
N GLY A 62 8.91 -10.43 5.37
CA GLY A 62 7.61 -10.90 4.90
C GLY A 62 6.52 -9.84 5.00
N PHE A 63 5.62 -9.85 4.00
CA PHE A 63 4.56 -8.87 3.84
C PHE A 63 3.25 -9.56 3.48
N ALA A 64 2.14 -9.05 4.02
CA ALA A 64 0.80 -9.56 3.71
C ALA A 64 0.38 -9.19 2.29
N THR A 65 0.82 -8.03 1.79
CA THR A 65 0.41 -7.47 0.50
C THR A 65 1.60 -7.17 -0.42
N ASP A 66 1.33 -7.17 -1.74
CA ASP A 66 2.33 -6.75 -2.74
C ASP A 66 2.69 -5.26 -2.61
N LEU A 67 1.77 -4.45 -2.10
CA LEU A 67 1.99 -3.03 -1.88
C LEU A 67 3.01 -2.78 -0.76
N GLU A 68 2.90 -3.50 0.36
CA GLU A 68 3.88 -3.43 1.46
C GLU A 68 5.27 -3.88 0.99
N LEU A 69 5.34 -5.00 0.26
CA LEU A 69 6.61 -5.49 -0.32
C LEU A 69 7.24 -4.44 -1.23
N THR A 70 6.45 -3.89 -2.16
CA THR A 70 6.93 -2.86 -3.10
C THR A 70 7.43 -1.62 -2.37
N MET A 71 6.70 -1.17 -1.34
CA MET A 71 7.10 -0.01 -0.55
C MET A 71 8.38 -0.29 0.25
N PHE A 72 8.50 -1.48 0.84
CA PHE A 72 9.71 -1.90 1.53
C PHE A 72 10.93 -1.85 0.61
N GLU A 73 10.82 -2.42 -0.59
CA GLU A 73 11.91 -2.43 -1.58
C GLU A 73 12.33 -1.03 -2.02
N LYS A 74 11.36 -0.13 -2.16
CA LYS A 74 11.64 1.27 -2.45
C LYS A 74 12.30 1.97 -1.27
N LEU A 75 11.87 1.72 -0.05
CA LEU A 75 12.48 2.30 1.16
C LEU A 75 13.94 1.89 1.32
N ILE A 76 14.26 0.60 1.16
CA ILE A 76 15.66 0.12 1.30
C ILE A 76 16.58 0.58 0.18
N ALA A 77 16.03 1.05 -0.94
CA ALA A 77 16.81 1.66 -2.02
C ALA A 77 17.18 3.12 -1.74
N VAL A 78 16.59 3.75 -0.71
CA VAL A 78 16.95 5.10 -0.28
C VAL A 78 18.23 5.05 0.56
N SER A 79 19.19 5.91 0.22
CA SER A 79 20.45 5.97 0.96
C SER A 79 20.21 6.31 2.45
N GLY A 80 20.74 5.44 3.33
CA GLY A 80 20.60 5.55 4.78
C GLY A 80 19.36 4.86 5.37
N ILE A 81 18.54 4.19 4.54
CA ILE A 81 17.43 3.35 5.02
C ILE A 81 17.80 1.88 4.85
N GLY A 82 18.11 1.22 5.94
CA GLY A 82 18.29 -0.24 5.95
C GLY A 82 16.98 -0.98 6.22
N PRO A 83 16.97 -2.32 6.08
CA PRO A 83 15.78 -3.14 6.27
C PRO A 83 15.06 -2.94 7.61
N LYS A 84 15.81 -2.80 8.72
CA LYS A 84 15.23 -2.56 10.05
C LYS A 84 14.47 -1.25 10.13
N LEU A 85 15.02 -0.17 9.54
CA LEU A 85 14.36 1.13 9.52
C LEU A 85 13.14 1.09 8.58
N ALA A 86 13.23 0.41 7.43
CA ALA A 86 12.11 0.24 6.52
C ALA A 86 10.94 -0.51 7.18
N LEU A 87 11.20 -1.57 7.97
CA LEU A 87 10.17 -2.23 8.78
C LEU A 87 9.56 -1.30 9.83
N SER A 88 10.39 -0.49 10.50
CA SER A 88 9.91 0.51 11.48
C SER A 88 9.00 1.54 10.82
N VAL A 89 9.34 1.99 9.62
CA VAL A 89 8.50 2.92 8.84
C VAL A 89 7.14 2.27 8.51
N LEU A 90 7.12 1.06 7.97
CA LEU A 90 5.88 0.34 7.62
C LEU A 90 5.07 -0.10 8.84
N SER A 91 5.70 -0.16 10.02
CA SER A 91 5.00 -0.41 11.29
C SER A 91 4.40 0.86 11.90
N GLY A 92 4.93 2.03 11.58
CA GLY A 92 4.55 3.30 12.17
C GLY A 92 3.51 4.10 11.38
N ILE A 93 3.34 3.79 10.10
CA ILE A 93 2.39 4.48 9.22
C ILE A 93 1.84 3.51 8.18
N GLU A 94 0.55 3.61 7.86
CA GLU A 94 -0.04 2.80 6.79
C GLU A 94 0.63 3.12 5.45
N THR A 95 0.81 2.09 4.60
CA THR A 95 1.57 2.20 3.35
C THR A 95 1.04 3.29 2.41
N ARG A 96 -0.29 3.47 2.36
CA ARG A 96 -0.91 4.55 1.56
C ARG A 96 -0.66 5.93 2.14
N ASP A 97 -0.79 6.06 3.44
CA ASP A 97 -0.54 7.30 4.17
C ASP A 97 0.93 7.72 4.04
N LEU A 98 1.85 6.74 4.07
CA LEU A 98 3.27 6.95 3.80
C LEU A 98 3.49 7.52 2.40
N ALA A 99 2.89 6.91 1.39
CA ALA A 99 2.98 7.41 0.01
C ALA A 99 2.42 8.83 -0.11
N GLY A 100 1.26 9.10 0.48
CA GLY A 100 0.67 10.44 0.51
C GLY A 100 1.55 11.47 1.23
N ALA A 101 2.20 11.10 2.34
CA ALA A 101 3.13 11.97 3.05
C ALA A 101 4.37 12.31 2.21
N ILE A 102 4.92 11.31 1.49
CA ILE A 102 6.05 11.50 0.57
C ILE A 102 5.68 12.45 -0.58
N LEU A 103 4.53 12.21 -1.24
CA LEU A 103 4.07 13.02 -2.37
C LEU A 103 3.81 14.48 -1.97
N ARG A 104 3.25 14.71 -0.78
CA ARG A 104 2.99 16.05 -0.23
C ARG A 104 4.21 16.69 0.44
N ASN A 105 5.36 16.01 0.47
CA ASN A 105 6.57 16.46 1.16
C ASN A 105 6.32 16.78 2.65
N ASP A 106 5.51 15.95 3.32
CA ASP A 106 5.14 16.12 4.72
C ASP A 106 6.25 15.58 5.65
N ILE A 107 7.31 16.37 5.77
CA ILE A 107 8.49 16.04 6.60
C ILE A 107 8.09 15.86 8.07
N ALA A 108 7.13 16.65 8.57
CA ALA A 108 6.71 16.57 9.96
C ALA A 108 6.09 15.19 10.28
N ARG A 109 5.21 14.69 9.42
CA ARG A 109 4.61 13.36 9.57
C ARG A 109 5.63 12.23 9.45
N LEU A 110 6.59 12.35 8.55
CA LEU A 110 7.64 11.35 8.36
C LEU A 110 8.62 11.31 9.55
N THR A 111 8.97 12.45 10.11
CA THR A 111 9.87 12.52 11.29
C THR A 111 9.21 12.08 12.60
N ALA A 112 7.89 11.97 12.64
CA ALA A 112 7.17 11.37 13.78
C ALA A 112 7.38 9.83 13.87
N ILE A 113 7.88 9.20 12.80
CA ILE A 113 8.17 7.76 12.79
C ILE A 113 9.48 7.49 13.53
N PRO A 114 9.51 6.55 14.49
CA PRO A 114 10.72 6.22 15.24
C PRO A 114 11.88 5.81 14.33
N GLY A 115 13.03 6.46 14.50
CA GLY A 115 14.23 6.21 13.71
C GLY A 115 14.34 7.03 12.42
N VAL A 116 13.31 7.80 12.04
CA VAL A 116 13.34 8.69 10.88
C VAL A 116 13.71 10.11 11.32
N GLY A 117 14.93 10.52 11.03
CA GLY A 117 15.38 11.90 11.23
C GLY A 117 15.02 12.81 10.04
N LYS A 118 15.13 14.14 10.24
CA LYS A 118 14.82 15.13 9.20
C LYS A 118 15.54 14.86 7.87
N LYS A 119 16.84 14.58 7.89
CA LYS A 119 17.62 14.25 6.67
C LYS A 119 17.10 13.00 5.97
N THR A 120 16.69 11.97 6.72
CA THR A 120 16.12 10.74 6.17
C THR A 120 14.76 11.02 5.53
N ALA A 121 13.89 11.79 6.21
CA ALA A 121 12.58 12.19 5.68
C ALA A 121 12.72 12.99 4.38
N GLU A 122 13.62 13.97 4.33
CA GLU A 122 13.91 14.76 3.11
C GLU A 122 14.38 13.86 1.96
N ARG A 123 15.28 12.90 2.22
CA ARG A 123 15.73 11.93 1.22
C ARG A 123 14.59 11.04 0.73
N MET A 124 13.75 10.53 1.64
CA MET A 124 12.57 9.76 1.27
C MET A 124 11.69 10.53 0.28
N CYS A 125 11.41 11.79 0.56
CA CYS A 125 10.62 12.63 -0.32
C CYS A 125 11.27 12.83 -1.69
N VAL A 126 12.57 13.13 -1.73
CA VAL A 126 13.28 13.40 -3.00
C VAL A 126 13.45 12.13 -3.83
N GLU A 127 13.89 11.03 -3.21
CA GLU A 127 14.25 9.81 -3.95
C GLU A 127 13.04 8.93 -4.30
N LEU A 128 11.95 8.98 -3.53
CA LEU A 128 10.77 8.14 -3.74
C LEU A 128 9.65 8.82 -4.52
N ARG A 129 9.56 10.14 -4.53
CA ARG A 129 8.45 10.88 -5.16
C ARG A 129 8.16 10.41 -6.59
N ASP A 130 9.18 10.24 -7.41
CA ASP A 130 9.03 9.83 -8.81
C ASP A 130 9.02 8.31 -9.01
N ARG A 131 9.30 7.55 -7.95
CA ARG A 131 9.39 6.09 -7.97
C ARG A 131 8.19 5.40 -7.36
N LEU A 132 7.29 6.14 -6.71
CA LEU A 132 6.07 5.55 -6.15
C LEU A 132 5.15 5.08 -7.27
N PRO A 133 4.51 3.91 -7.13
CA PRO A 133 3.51 3.46 -8.07
C PRO A 133 2.37 4.46 -8.14
N LYS A 134 1.98 4.89 -9.33
CA LYS A 134 0.82 5.78 -9.54
C LYS A 134 -0.50 5.16 -9.06
N THR A 135 -0.52 3.85 -8.89
CA THR A 135 -1.64 3.08 -8.32
C THR A 135 -1.86 3.30 -6.83
N ILE A 136 -0.91 3.94 -6.11
CA ILE A 136 -1.09 4.24 -4.68
C ILE A 136 -2.09 5.38 -4.48
N ASP A 137 -2.16 6.33 -5.43
CA ASP A 137 -3.20 7.39 -5.44
C ASP A 137 -4.59 6.87 -5.83
N ALA A 138 -4.66 5.66 -6.41
CA ALA A 138 -5.87 5.08 -7.00
C ALA A 138 -6.57 4.07 -6.10
N VAL A 139 -6.25 3.97 -4.81
CA VAL A 139 -7.07 3.14 -3.92
C VAL A 139 -7.82 4.03 -2.96
N PRO A 140 -9.14 4.06 -3.09
CA PRO A 140 -10.00 4.99 -2.39
C PRO A 140 -9.99 4.76 -0.88
N ALA A 141 -10.00 5.86 -0.13
CA ALA A 141 -10.08 5.85 1.32
C ALA A 141 -11.48 5.39 1.83
N SER A 142 -12.45 5.28 0.92
CA SER A 142 -13.80 4.79 1.20
C SER A 142 -14.40 4.06 0.00
N PRO A 143 -15.44 3.22 0.18
CA PRO A 143 -16.21 2.65 -0.94
C PRO A 143 -16.78 3.71 -1.90
N ALA A 144 -17.04 4.91 -1.42
CA ALA A 144 -17.51 6.03 -2.25
C ALA A 144 -16.39 6.60 -3.14
N ASP A 145 -15.15 6.62 -2.65
CA ASP A 145 -13.99 7.08 -3.42
C ASP A 145 -13.61 6.04 -4.50
N SER A 146 -13.79 4.71 -4.23
CA SER A 146 -13.59 3.67 -5.26
C SER A 146 -14.57 3.82 -6.40
N LEU A 147 -15.83 4.04 -6.07
CA LEU A 147 -16.89 4.23 -7.05
C LEU A 147 -16.60 5.45 -7.94
N ARG A 148 -16.09 6.54 -7.36
CA ARG A 148 -15.72 7.75 -8.09
C ARG A 148 -14.57 7.50 -9.07
N ASP A 149 -13.51 6.83 -8.63
CA ASP A 149 -12.33 6.57 -9.46
C ASP A 149 -12.63 5.58 -10.59
N ASP A 150 -13.43 4.55 -10.31
CA ASP A 150 -13.91 3.60 -11.33
C ASP A 150 -14.77 4.30 -12.38
N LEU A 151 -15.64 5.24 -11.97
CA LEU A 151 -16.46 6.04 -12.87
C LEU A 151 -15.63 7.00 -13.72
N ILE A 152 -14.62 7.67 -13.14
CA ILE A 152 -13.68 8.52 -13.87
C ILE A 152 -12.93 7.70 -14.92
N SER A 153 -12.44 6.52 -14.56
CA SER A 153 -11.73 5.62 -15.46
C SER A 153 -12.61 5.18 -16.62
N ALA A 154 -13.84 4.71 -16.34
CA ALA A 154 -14.79 4.27 -17.34
C ALA A 154 -15.17 5.39 -18.32
N LEU A 155 -15.49 6.59 -17.83
CA LEU A 155 -15.90 7.73 -18.64
C LEU A 155 -14.72 8.30 -19.46
N THR A 156 -13.50 8.27 -18.92
CA THR A 156 -12.29 8.66 -19.67
C THR A 156 -12.01 7.71 -20.82
N ASN A 157 -12.18 6.39 -20.61
CA ASN A 157 -12.05 5.37 -21.65
C ASN A 157 -13.12 5.50 -22.74
N LEU A 158 -14.28 6.06 -22.41
CA LEU A 158 -15.34 6.40 -23.37
C LEU A 158 -15.09 7.73 -24.11
N GLY A 159 -13.97 8.41 -23.84
CA GLY A 159 -13.54 9.60 -24.57
C GLY A 159 -14.03 10.94 -24.00
N TYR A 160 -14.63 10.95 -22.80
CA TYR A 160 -15.04 12.19 -22.16
C TYR A 160 -13.86 12.92 -21.50
N HIS A 161 -13.85 14.26 -21.56
CA HIS A 161 -12.83 15.07 -20.93
C HIS A 161 -12.99 15.12 -19.40
N ARG A 162 -11.87 14.99 -18.66
CA ARG A 162 -11.83 14.92 -17.19
C ARG A 162 -12.59 16.05 -16.51
N GLN A 163 -12.49 17.29 -16.99
CA GLN A 163 -13.21 18.43 -16.41
C GLN A 163 -14.73 18.31 -16.48
N ALA A 164 -15.26 17.70 -17.56
CA ALA A 164 -16.70 17.45 -17.71
C ALA A 164 -17.15 16.33 -16.77
N ILE A 165 -16.32 15.29 -16.66
CA ILE A 165 -16.55 14.15 -15.76
C ILE A 165 -16.62 14.61 -14.30
N ASP A 166 -15.62 15.38 -13.82
CA ASP A 166 -15.55 15.85 -12.44
C ASP A 166 -16.79 16.67 -12.06
N LYS A 167 -17.24 17.60 -12.93
CA LYS A 167 -18.46 18.41 -12.69
C LYS A 167 -19.73 17.55 -12.62
N SER A 168 -19.86 16.57 -13.49
CA SER A 168 -21.03 15.67 -13.52
C SER A 168 -21.05 14.76 -12.30
N LEU A 169 -19.91 14.18 -11.92
CA LEU A 169 -19.80 13.30 -10.76
C LEU A 169 -20.00 14.04 -9.43
N ASP A 170 -19.47 15.25 -9.26
CA ASP A 170 -19.68 16.06 -8.05
C ASP A 170 -21.17 16.32 -7.81
N LYS A 171 -21.93 16.60 -8.88
CA LYS A 171 -23.37 16.82 -8.82
C LYS A 171 -24.15 15.53 -8.51
N LEU A 172 -23.77 14.41 -9.10
CA LEU A 172 -24.45 13.13 -8.93
C LEU A 172 -24.12 12.48 -7.59
N LEU A 173 -22.88 12.52 -7.13
CA LEU A 173 -22.46 11.95 -5.86
C LEU A 173 -22.95 12.76 -4.65
N ALA A 174 -23.15 14.07 -4.81
CA ALA A 174 -23.81 14.89 -3.78
C ALA A 174 -25.28 14.50 -3.54
N SER A 175 -25.92 13.89 -4.54
CA SER A 175 -27.32 13.42 -4.46
C SER A 175 -27.47 11.91 -4.28
N ALA A 176 -26.36 11.14 -4.34
CA ALA A 176 -26.38 9.69 -4.21
C ALA A 176 -26.32 9.26 -2.74
N THR A 177 -27.16 8.31 -2.36
CA THR A 177 -27.09 7.61 -1.08
C THR A 177 -25.97 6.57 -1.11
N ALA A 178 -25.41 6.21 0.06
CA ALA A 178 -24.29 5.27 0.24
C ALA A 178 -24.48 3.85 -0.37
N THR A 179 -25.61 3.58 -0.99
CA THR A 179 -26.01 2.29 -1.58
C THR A 179 -26.09 2.33 -3.11
N SER A 180 -25.64 3.42 -3.78
CA SER A 180 -25.75 3.56 -5.23
C SER A 180 -24.79 2.59 -5.95
N ARG A 181 -25.32 1.74 -6.83
CA ARG A 181 -24.54 0.79 -7.63
C ARG A 181 -23.77 1.54 -8.73
N PHE A 182 -22.56 1.08 -9.04
CA PHE A 182 -21.72 1.61 -10.13
C PHE A 182 -22.48 1.84 -11.43
N GLU A 183 -23.28 0.84 -11.86
CA GLU A 183 -24.03 0.88 -13.11
C GLU A 183 -25.08 2.00 -13.17
N ASP A 184 -25.73 2.29 -12.03
CA ASP A 184 -26.78 3.33 -11.96
C ASP A 184 -26.16 4.73 -12.05
N VAL A 185 -25.04 4.93 -11.34
CA VAL A 185 -24.30 6.22 -11.37
C VAL A 185 -23.64 6.44 -12.74
N LEU A 186 -23.06 5.40 -13.35
CA LEU A 186 -22.48 5.47 -14.68
C LEU A 186 -23.54 5.87 -15.73
N ARG A 187 -24.72 5.25 -15.67
CA ARG A 187 -25.83 5.56 -16.59
C ARG A 187 -26.33 6.99 -16.41
N ALA A 188 -26.40 7.47 -15.17
CA ALA A 188 -26.78 8.85 -14.87
C ALA A 188 -25.74 9.86 -15.38
N ALA A 189 -24.44 9.55 -15.20
CA ALA A 189 -23.35 10.39 -15.67
C ALA A 189 -23.30 10.46 -17.21
N LEU A 190 -23.48 9.35 -17.91
CA LEU A 190 -23.56 9.31 -19.38
C LEU A 190 -24.72 10.15 -19.90
N LYS A 191 -25.88 10.10 -19.22
CA LYS A 191 -27.05 10.90 -19.59
C LYS A 191 -26.84 12.40 -19.35
N ASP A 192 -26.11 12.79 -18.32
CA ASP A 192 -25.76 14.18 -18.02
C ASP A 192 -24.74 14.71 -19.03
N LEU A 193 -23.70 13.93 -19.33
CA LEU A 193 -22.63 14.29 -20.27
C LEU A 193 -23.10 14.28 -21.75
N SER A 194 -24.11 13.50 -22.11
CA SER A 194 -24.68 13.50 -23.48
C SER A 194 -25.61 14.69 -23.76
N ARG A 195 -25.94 15.48 -22.72
CA ARG A 195 -26.80 16.70 -22.84
C ARG A 195 -26.02 17.98 -22.93
N THR A 196 -24.69 17.90 -22.79
CA THR A 196 -23.76 19.03 -22.88
C THR A 196 -23.02 19.00 -24.20
#